data_916a57ba012b259fb39c7986a2158612
#
_entry.id   916a57ba012b259fb39c7986a2158612
#
_cell.length_a   1.000
_cell.length_b   1.000
_cell.length_c   1.000
_cell.angle_alpha   90.00
_cell.angle_beta   90.00
_cell.angle_gamma   90.00
#
_symmetry.space_group_name_H-M   'P 1'
#
loop_
_entity.id
_entity.type
_entity.pdbx_description
1 polymer ?
#
loop_
_entity_poly.entity_id
_entity_poly.type
_entity_poly.pdbx_seq_one_letter_code
_entity_poly.pdbx_strand_id
1 'polypeptide(L)'
;MAVLIVASRQDDAAQNIARELTRIKNFQPVTGRTDLLKQGEILIKHVESDGIYSDHLDLDVKLEAVIFASRHRSESGEPALTVHWTGNSTSRADLGGKPKSLSYTDPSRSRAALLALDTAKDSAKINYTVTLEATHHGPTELGVPTLFVEIGSTEKEWNDREAGVIAGEAIWQAATAPVKGKYAVGFGGGHYCNKQCAAVREEGYAFGHILSKYFFEDYDEQIVQMSLQRTIGTKNPVAVIDWKGIRGPERRRLVETLTTLNVEIVRV
;
A
#
# COMPACT_ATOMS: atom_id res chain seq x y z
N MET A 1 14.68 9.56 11.74
CA MET A 1 13.85 8.34 11.84
C MET A 1 14.05 7.57 10.55
N ALA A 2 14.09 6.24 10.62
CA ALA A 2 14.37 5.42 9.46
C ALA A 2 13.10 4.95 8.74
N VAL A 3 13.16 4.75 7.41
CA VAL A 3 12.16 3.99 6.67
C VAL A 3 12.68 2.57 6.48
N LEU A 4 11.87 1.59 6.82
CA LEU A 4 12.20 0.18 6.71
C LEU A 4 11.52 -0.44 5.49
N ILE A 5 12.31 -1.05 4.64
CA ILE A 5 11.85 -1.91 3.55
C ILE A 5 11.95 -3.36 4.05
N VAL A 6 10.86 -4.11 3.96
CA VAL A 6 10.80 -5.51 4.37
C VAL A 6 10.69 -6.40 3.15
N ALA A 7 11.52 -7.44 3.10
CA ALA A 7 11.51 -8.44 2.03
C ALA A 7 11.52 -9.85 2.63
N SER A 8 10.43 -10.59 2.47
CA SER A 8 10.35 -11.98 2.91
C SER A 8 11.27 -12.89 2.08
N ARG A 9 12.00 -13.79 2.73
CA ARG A 9 12.80 -14.81 2.04
C ARG A 9 11.95 -15.89 1.36
N GLN A 10 10.66 -15.97 1.73
CA GLN A 10 9.69 -16.91 1.15
C GLN A 10 8.91 -16.33 -0.04
N ASP A 11 9.27 -15.10 -0.47
CA ASP A 11 8.57 -14.37 -1.51
C ASP A 11 9.55 -14.00 -2.65
N ASP A 12 9.39 -14.64 -3.79
CA ASP A 12 10.28 -14.47 -4.94
C ASP A 12 10.25 -13.02 -5.47
N ALA A 13 9.08 -12.37 -5.49
CA ALA A 13 8.96 -10.98 -5.91
C ALA A 13 9.67 -10.05 -4.91
N ALA A 14 9.49 -10.29 -3.60
CA ALA A 14 10.18 -9.53 -2.57
C ALA A 14 11.71 -9.64 -2.70
N GLN A 15 12.22 -10.85 -2.94
CA GLN A 15 13.66 -11.08 -3.13
C GLN A 15 14.17 -10.46 -4.44
N ASN A 16 13.39 -10.51 -5.51
CA ASN A 16 13.70 -9.83 -6.77
C ASN A 16 13.81 -8.32 -6.57
N ILE A 17 12.79 -7.69 -5.99
CA ILE A 17 12.75 -6.24 -5.69
C ILE A 17 13.93 -5.84 -4.81
N ALA A 18 14.14 -6.54 -3.69
CA ALA A 18 15.22 -6.22 -2.74
C ALA A 18 16.61 -6.34 -3.37
N ARG A 19 16.84 -7.37 -4.19
CA ARG A 19 18.10 -7.57 -4.93
C ARG A 19 18.36 -6.42 -5.89
N GLU A 20 17.39 -6.05 -6.72
CA GLU A 20 17.55 -5.00 -7.71
C GLU A 20 17.68 -3.62 -7.03
N LEU A 21 16.88 -3.33 -6.01
CA LEU A 21 16.97 -2.11 -5.22
C LEU A 21 18.35 -1.97 -4.53
N THR A 22 18.85 -3.05 -3.91
CA THR A 22 20.18 -3.08 -3.30
C THR A 22 21.26 -2.72 -4.32
N ARG A 23 21.18 -3.28 -5.52
CA ARG A 23 22.13 -3.03 -6.60
C ARG A 23 22.08 -1.58 -7.10
N ILE A 24 20.88 -1.03 -7.39
CA ILE A 24 20.74 0.31 -8.00
C ILE A 24 20.99 1.45 -7.02
N LYS A 25 20.77 1.23 -5.71
CA LYS A 25 20.95 2.26 -4.66
C LYS A 25 22.17 2.02 -3.77
N ASN A 26 23.00 1.02 -4.07
CA ASN A 26 24.24 0.72 -3.35
C ASN A 26 24.06 0.51 -1.84
N PHE A 27 23.06 -0.27 -1.43
CA PHE A 27 22.88 -0.64 -0.02
C PHE A 27 24.09 -1.46 0.48
N GLN A 28 24.50 -1.19 1.72
CA GLN A 28 25.61 -1.88 2.37
C GLN A 28 25.12 -2.74 3.53
N PRO A 29 25.74 -3.91 3.77
CA PRO A 29 25.43 -4.73 4.95
C PRO A 29 25.67 -3.96 6.25
N VAL A 30 24.78 -4.16 7.23
CA VAL A 30 24.98 -3.63 8.59
C VAL A 30 25.87 -4.61 9.37
N THR A 31 26.95 -4.11 9.98
CA THR A 31 27.90 -4.93 10.75
C THR A 31 27.18 -5.73 11.84
N GLY A 32 27.43 -7.04 11.87
CA GLY A 32 26.83 -7.97 12.84
C GLY A 32 25.39 -8.38 12.54
N ARG A 33 24.81 -7.97 11.40
CA ARG A 33 23.44 -8.32 10.99
C ARG A 33 23.44 -8.87 9.56
N THR A 34 23.15 -10.15 9.40
CA THR A 34 23.08 -10.82 8.08
C THR A 34 21.76 -10.60 7.36
N ASP A 35 20.76 -10.09 8.08
CA ASP A 35 19.39 -9.84 7.63
C ASP A 35 19.12 -8.36 7.30
N LEU A 36 20.13 -7.47 7.49
CA LEU A 36 19.92 -6.02 7.43
C LEU A 36 20.92 -5.33 6.52
N LEU A 37 20.39 -4.50 5.60
CA LEU A 37 21.16 -3.63 4.72
C LEU A 37 20.77 -2.18 4.99
N LYS A 38 21.68 -1.23 4.70
CA LYS A 38 21.45 0.20 4.94
C LYS A 38 21.95 1.07 3.79
N GLN A 39 21.19 2.12 3.49
CA GLN A 39 21.59 3.25 2.65
C GLN A 39 21.00 4.55 3.24
N GLY A 40 21.85 5.40 3.81
CA GLY A 40 21.39 6.59 4.56
C GLY A 40 20.46 6.21 5.72
N GLU A 41 19.28 6.77 5.74
CA GLU A 41 18.23 6.45 6.72
C GLU A 41 17.25 5.36 6.24
N ILE A 42 17.54 4.72 5.11
CA ILE A 42 16.72 3.63 4.56
C ILE A 42 17.36 2.29 4.92
N LEU A 43 16.55 1.37 5.41
CA LEU A 43 16.95 0.02 5.78
C LEU A 43 16.22 -1.00 4.91
N ILE A 44 16.88 -2.09 4.53
CA ILE A 44 16.22 -3.29 3.98
C ILE A 44 16.43 -4.41 4.99
N LYS A 45 15.32 -4.99 5.47
CA LYS A 45 15.33 -6.15 6.36
C LYS A 45 14.76 -7.36 5.65
N HIS A 46 15.55 -8.43 5.61
CA HIS A 46 15.05 -9.75 5.20
C HIS A 46 14.40 -10.44 6.41
N VAL A 47 13.20 -10.95 6.21
CA VAL A 47 12.43 -11.72 7.23
C VAL A 47 12.18 -13.14 6.74
N GLU A 48 12.07 -14.08 7.68
CA GLU A 48 11.84 -15.50 7.36
C GLU A 48 10.36 -15.83 7.16
N SER A 49 9.45 -15.04 7.77
CA SER A 49 7.99 -15.19 7.60
C SER A 49 7.50 -14.47 6.36
N ASP A 50 6.32 -14.83 5.85
CA ASP A 50 5.62 -14.05 4.84
C ASP A 50 5.28 -12.65 5.38
N GLY A 51 5.42 -11.61 4.55
CA GLY A 51 5.25 -10.21 4.93
C GLY A 51 3.91 -9.90 5.59
N ILE A 52 2.84 -10.57 5.17
CA ILE A 52 1.48 -10.37 5.70
C ILE A 52 1.32 -10.76 7.19
N TYR A 53 2.24 -11.56 7.74
CA TYR A 53 2.27 -11.98 9.15
C TYR A 53 3.31 -11.23 9.99
N SER A 54 3.91 -10.18 9.45
CA SER A 54 5.02 -9.45 10.08
C SER A 54 4.53 -8.32 10.98
N ASP A 55 3.65 -8.60 11.94
CA ASP A 55 3.18 -7.62 12.95
C ASP A 55 4.27 -7.22 13.97
N HIS A 56 5.38 -7.96 14.00
CA HIS A 56 6.54 -7.66 14.82
C HIS A 56 7.82 -7.70 13.98
N LEU A 57 8.56 -6.62 14.03
CA LEU A 57 9.85 -6.50 13.36
C LEU A 57 10.94 -6.34 14.42
N ASP A 58 11.81 -7.34 14.55
CA ASP A 58 12.95 -7.29 15.49
C ASP A 58 13.99 -6.25 15.01
N LEU A 59 13.75 -4.99 15.40
CA LEU A 59 14.60 -3.86 15.04
C LEU A 59 14.49 -2.76 16.10
N ASP A 60 15.60 -2.48 16.78
CA ASP A 60 15.69 -1.40 17.79
C ASP A 60 16.04 -0.07 17.10
N VAL A 61 15.14 0.42 16.25
CA VAL A 61 15.25 1.70 15.54
C VAL A 61 13.87 2.35 15.46
N LYS A 62 13.80 3.65 15.74
CA LYS A 62 12.56 4.41 15.57
C LYS A 62 12.23 4.53 14.07
N LEU A 63 11.14 3.88 13.67
CA LEU A 63 10.67 3.86 12.30
C LEU A 63 9.73 5.04 12.02
N GLU A 64 9.80 5.56 10.81
CA GLU A 64 8.88 6.54 10.23
C GLU A 64 7.79 5.85 9.41
N ALA A 65 8.14 4.83 8.66
CA ALA A 65 7.25 4.01 7.86
C ALA A 65 7.87 2.63 7.60
N VAL A 66 7.03 1.67 7.26
CA VAL A 66 7.42 0.34 6.75
C VAL A 66 6.86 0.16 5.35
N ILE A 67 7.69 -0.28 4.41
CA ILE A 67 7.30 -0.58 3.03
C ILE A 67 7.65 -2.04 2.75
N PHE A 68 6.66 -2.85 2.46
CA PHE A 68 6.85 -4.24 2.08
C PHE A 68 7.04 -4.37 0.58
N ALA A 69 8.13 -4.99 0.17
CA ALA A 69 8.28 -5.55 -1.15
C ALA A 69 7.59 -6.92 -1.15
N SER A 70 6.70 -7.20 -2.09
CA SER A 70 5.87 -8.41 -2.04
C SER A 70 5.42 -8.88 -3.42
N ARG A 71 4.90 -10.11 -3.44
CA ARG A 71 4.18 -10.68 -4.59
C ARG A 71 2.70 -10.35 -4.52
N HIS A 72 2.15 -9.91 -5.62
CA HIS A 72 0.71 -9.91 -5.87
C HIS A 72 0.29 -11.22 -6.54
N ARG A 73 -0.83 -11.80 -6.12
CA ARG A 73 -1.44 -12.97 -6.76
C ARG A 73 -2.82 -12.63 -7.29
N SER A 74 -3.07 -12.95 -8.57
CA SER A 74 -4.38 -12.81 -9.19
C SER A 74 -4.69 -14.02 -10.07
N GLU A 75 -5.93 -14.49 -9.99
CA GLU A 75 -6.42 -15.59 -10.86
C GLU A 75 -6.44 -15.21 -12.35
N SER A 76 -6.49 -13.91 -12.66
CA SER A 76 -6.41 -13.44 -14.05
C SER A 76 -5.07 -13.74 -14.71
N GLY A 77 -3.99 -13.87 -13.92
CA GLY A 77 -2.62 -14.05 -14.43
C GLY A 77 -2.06 -12.82 -15.17
N GLU A 78 -2.79 -11.70 -15.22
CA GLU A 78 -2.36 -10.50 -15.93
C GLU A 78 -1.20 -9.81 -15.18
N PRO A 79 -0.12 -9.41 -15.89
CA PRO A 79 0.99 -8.69 -15.28
C PRO A 79 0.53 -7.40 -14.61
N ALA A 80 0.91 -7.22 -13.33
CA ALA A 80 0.52 -6.06 -12.55
C ALA A 80 1.64 -5.56 -11.63
N LEU A 81 1.65 -4.26 -11.38
CA LEU A 81 2.43 -3.59 -10.34
C LEU A 81 1.45 -2.86 -9.44
N THR A 82 1.41 -3.24 -8.17
CA THR A 82 0.34 -2.77 -7.28
C THR A 82 0.88 -2.05 -6.05
N VAL A 83 0.05 -1.17 -5.50
CA VAL A 83 0.34 -0.42 -4.27
C VAL A 83 -0.90 -0.43 -3.40
N HIS A 84 -0.76 -0.79 -2.12
CA HIS A 84 -1.86 -0.70 -1.17
C HIS A 84 -1.40 -0.53 0.28
N TRP A 85 -2.33 -0.09 1.13
CA TRP A 85 -2.19 -0.06 2.57
C TRP A 85 -2.78 -1.31 3.20
N THR A 86 -2.24 -1.75 4.33
CA THR A 86 -2.70 -2.95 5.02
C THR A 86 -3.85 -2.68 5.97
N GLY A 87 -4.71 -3.68 6.16
CA GLY A 87 -5.82 -3.63 7.09
C GLY A 87 -6.94 -4.62 6.75
N ASN A 88 -7.55 -5.16 7.79
CA ASN A 88 -8.73 -6.01 7.70
C ASN A 88 -9.97 -5.18 8.06
N SER A 89 -10.70 -4.70 7.05
CA SER A 89 -11.88 -3.84 7.25
C SER A 89 -13.13 -4.59 7.71
N THR A 90 -13.09 -5.92 7.71
CA THR A 90 -14.20 -6.81 8.09
C THR A 90 -13.84 -7.67 9.30
N SER A 91 -14.76 -8.52 9.73
CA SER A 91 -14.55 -9.52 10.79
C SER A 91 -13.59 -10.66 10.38
N ARG A 92 -13.14 -10.71 9.13
CA ARG A 92 -12.17 -11.69 8.62
C ARG A 92 -10.75 -11.13 8.67
N ALA A 93 -9.78 -12.02 9.01
CA ALA A 93 -8.34 -11.74 9.00
C ALA A 93 -7.54 -13.00 8.60
N ASP A 94 -7.97 -13.65 7.53
CA ASP A 94 -7.42 -14.94 7.07
C ASP A 94 -5.96 -14.81 6.58
N LEU A 95 -5.55 -13.59 6.23
CA LEU A 95 -4.24 -13.27 5.67
C LEU A 95 -3.46 -12.29 6.58
N GLY A 96 -3.36 -12.63 7.86
CA GLY A 96 -2.59 -11.84 8.84
C GLY A 96 -3.28 -10.60 9.37
N GLY A 97 -2.69 -9.97 10.39
CA GLY A 97 -3.26 -8.85 11.10
C GLY A 97 -4.45 -9.22 11.99
N LYS A 98 -5.14 -8.22 12.54
CA LYS A 98 -6.34 -8.40 13.36
C LYS A 98 -7.61 -8.08 12.56
N PRO A 99 -8.74 -8.78 12.83
CA PRO A 99 -10.05 -8.40 12.29
C PRO A 99 -10.40 -6.95 12.66
N LYS A 100 -11.12 -6.25 11.80
CA LYS A 100 -11.58 -4.87 12.04
C LYS A 100 -10.46 -3.94 12.51
N SER A 101 -9.28 -4.09 11.94
CA SER A 101 -8.09 -3.28 12.24
C SER A 101 -7.42 -2.83 10.95
N LEU A 102 -7.09 -1.54 10.89
CA LEU A 102 -6.40 -0.92 9.77
C LEU A 102 -5.01 -0.45 10.24
N SER A 103 -4.00 -0.45 9.38
CA SER A 103 -2.69 0.14 9.68
C SER A 103 -2.77 1.68 9.68
N TYR A 104 -1.69 2.36 10.10
CA TYR A 104 -1.52 3.77 9.75
C TYR A 104 -1.15 3.91 8.28
N THR A 105 -1.53 5.04 7.66
CA THR A 105 -1.23 5.35 6.25
C THR A 105 -0.60 6.73 6.12
N ASP A 106 0.40 6.86 5.23
CA ASP A 106 0.92 8.15 4.76
C ASP A 106 0.60 8.29 3.26
N PRO A 107 -0.50 8.96 2.89
CA PRO A 107 -0.95 9.05 1.50
C PRO A 107 0.10 9.57 0.52
N SER A 108 1.05 10.38 1.01
CA SER A 108 2.11 10.92 0.16
C SER A 108 3.07 9.85 -0.35
N ARG A 109 3.23 8.74 0.38
CA ARG A 109 4.09 7.61 0.01
C ARG A 109 3.43 6.71 -1.02
N SER A 110 2.13 6.40 -0.87
CA SER A 110 1.40 5.62 -1.88
C SER A 110 1.29 6.37 -3.20
N ARG A 111 1.07 7.70 -3.15
CA ARG A 111 1.09 8.55 -4.33
C ARG A 111 2.47 8.52 -5.02
N ALA A 112 3.56 8.66 -4.26
CA ALA A 112 4.91 8.62 -4.80
C ALA A 112 5.20 7.26 -5.48
N ALA A 113 4.82 6.14 -4.83
CA ALA A 113 4.97 4.80 -5.38
C ALA A 113 4.21 4.64 -6.70
N LEU A 114 2.90 4.99 -6.74
CA LEU A 114 2.08 4.84 -7.93
C LEU A 114 2.62 5.63 -9.12
N LEU A 115 2.97 6.91 -8.91
CA LEU A 115 3.49 7.76 -9.98
C LEU A 115 4.87 7.31 -10.46
N ALA A 116 5.71 6.78 -9.56
CA ALA A 116 7.01 6.22 -9.93
C ALA A 116 6.86 4.93 -10.74
N LEU A 117 5.91 4.04 -10.37
CA LEU A 117 5.59 2.85 -11.15
C LEU A 117 5.13 3.22 -12.57
N ASP A 118 4.21 4.18 -12.72
CA ASP A 118 3.74 4.64 -14.02
C ASP A 118 4.90 5.15 -14.88
N THR A 119 5.73 6.05 -14.32
CA THR A 119 6.86 6.65 -15.05
C THR A 119 7.90 5.61 -15.46
N ALA A 120 8.28 4.72 -14.53
CA ALA A 120 9.31 3.72 -14.80
C ALA A 120 8.82 2.65 -15.78
N LYS A 121 7.56 2.18 -15.65
CA LYS A 121 6.92 1.24 -16.58
C LYS A 121 6.89 1.79 -18.02
N ASP A 122 6.47 3.06 -18.18
CA ASP A 122 6.39 3.69 -19.49
C ASP A 122 7.78 3.87 -20.13
N SER A 123 8.78 4.22 -19.32
CA SER A 123 10.17 4.35 -19.77
C SER A 123 10.76 3.02 -20.22
N ALA A 124 10.48 1.94 -19.50
CA ALA A 124 10.93 0.58 -19.80
C ALA A 124 10.09 -0.09 -20.91
N LYS A 125 8.90 0.46 -21.23
CA LYS A 125 7.95 -0.07 -22.21
C LYS A 125 7.48 -1.49 -21.92
N ILE A 126 7.36 -1.86 -20.64
CA ILE A 126 6.81 -3.15 -20.24
C ILE A 126 5.29 -3.10 -20.18
N ASN A 127 4.64 -4.25 -20.46
CA ASN A 127 3.19 -4.36 -20.46
C ASN A 127 2.67 -4.86 -19.11
N TYR A 128 2.68 -3.98 -18.11
CA TYR A 128 2.12 -4.23 -16.77
C TYR A 128 1.01 -3.23 -16.47
N THR A 129 -0.06 -3.69 -15.83
CA THR A 129 -1.06 -2.79 -15.24
C THR A 129 -0.51 -2.18 -13.96
N VAL A 130 -0.55 -0.83 -13.83
CA VAL A 130 -0.18 -0.14 -12.59
C VAL A 130 -1.45 0.32 -11.89
N THR A 131 -1.65 -0.09 -10.62
CA THR A 131 -2.88 0.21 -9.90
C THR A 131 -2.69 0.35 -8.39
N LEU A 132 -3.58 1.14 -7.75
CA LEU A 132 -3.84 0.99 -6.32
C LEU A 132 -4.79 -0.18 -6.10
N GLU A 133 -4.62 -0.86 -4.97
CA GLU A 133 -5.58 -1.84 -4.48
C GLU A 133 -6.31 -1.33 -3.25
N ALA A 134 -7.50 -1.89 -3.04
CA ALA A 134 -8.24 -1.67 -1.81
C ALA A 134 -7.42 -2.17 -0.61
N THR A 135 -7.56 -1.51 0.53
CA THR A 135 -6.95 -1.94 1.80
C THR A 135 -7.36 -3.37 2.14
N HIS A 136 -6.40 -4.24 2.35
CA HIS A 136 -6.62 -5.64 2.71
C HIS A 136 -5.40 -6.23 3.45
N HIS A 137 -5.56 -7.39 4.03
CA HIS A 137 -4.64 -8.23 4.80
C HIS A 137 -3.77 -7.50 5.86
N GLY A 138 -2.96 -8.27 6.58
CA GLY A 138 -1.97 -7.77 7.55
C GLY A 138 -0.65 -7.31 6.91
N PRO A 139 0.26 -6.81 7.74
CA PRO A 139 0.16 -6.60 9.19
C PRO A 139 -0.69 -5.37 9.56
N THR A 140 -1.20 -5.33 10.81
CA THR A 140 -2.02 -4.21 11.30
C THR A 140 -1.49 -3.53 12.56
N GLU A 141 -0.45 -4.11 13.19
CA GLU A 141 -0.02 -3.75 14.55
C GLU A 141 1.34 -3.02 14.62
N LEU A 142 1.93 -2.65 13.49
CA LEU A 142 3.27 -2.02 13.47
C LEU A 142 3.32 -0.60 14.04
N GLY A 143 2.17 0.07 14.21
CA GLY A 143 2.09 1.40 14.82
C GLY A 143 2.64 2.56 13.97
N VAL A 144 3.08 2.28 12.76
CA VAL A 144 3.59 3.25 11.75
C VAL A 144 2.93 3.00 10.39
N PRO A 145 2.95 3.97 9.47
CA PRO A 145 2.45 3.76 8.11
C PRO A 145 3.04 2.52 7.45
N THR A 146 2.17 1.63 6.95
CA THR A 146 2.55 0.32 6.44
C THR A 146 2.02 0.12 5.01
N LEU A 147 2.91 0.21 4.04
CA LEU A 147 2.63 0.19 2.60
C LEU A 147 3.16 -1.10 1.97
N PHE A 148 2.42 -1.68 1.02
CA PHE A 148 2.90 -2.73 0.12
C PHE A 148 3.11 -2.19 -1.29
N VAL A 149 4.19 -2.63 -1.93
CA VAL A 149 4.47 -2.44 -3.36
C VAL A 149 4.81 -3.82 -3.92
N GLU A 150 4.05 -4.26 -4.91
CA GLU A 150 4.02 -5.64 -5.31
C GLU A 150 4.20 -5.85 -6.80
N ILE A 151 4.74 -7.02 -7.17
CA ILE A 151 4.81 -7.53 -8.55
C ILE A 151 3.86 -8.72 -8.68
N GLY A 152 3.02 -8.71 -9.66
CA GLY A 152 2.09 -9.79 -10.00
C GLY A 152 1.96 -10.07 -11.48
N SER A 153 1.32 -11.14 -11.78
CA SER A 153 0.43 -11.93 -10.90
C SER A 153 0.87 -13.38 -10.71
N THR A 154 1.94 -13.82 -11.39
CA THR A 154 2.41 -15.20 -11.34
C THR A 154 3.93 -15.28 -11.12
N GLU A 155 4.45 -16.50 -10.95
CA GLU A 155 5.88 -16.76 -10.76
C GLU A 155 6.76 -16.16 -11.88
N LYS A 156 6.22 -16.08 -13.09
CA LYS A 156 6.92 -15.45 -14.22
C LYS A 156 7.18 -13.96 -13.96
N GLU A 157 6.16 -13.23 -13.53
CA GLU A 157 6.25 -11.81 -13.23
C GLU A 157 7.07 -11.56 -11.96
N TRP A 158 6.94 -12.43 -10.93
CA TRP A 158 7.74 -12.29 -9.69
C TRP A 158 9.24 -12.37 -9.93
N ASN A 159 9.66 -13.16 -10.94
CA ASN A 159 11.06 -13.31 -11.32
C ASN A 159 11.49 -12.36 -12.46
N ASP A 160 10.58 -11.52 -12.98
CA ASP A 160 10.94 -10.53 -13.99
C ASP A 160 11.86 -9.45 -13.39
N ARG A 161 13.11 -9.45 -13.86
CA ARG A 161 14.12 -8.51 -13.38
C ARG A 161 13.75 -7.05 -13.63
N GLU A 162 13.12 -6.74 -14.76
CA GLU A 162 12.75 -5.37 -15.12
C GLU A 162 11.63 -4.87 -14.20
N ALA A 163 10.63 -5.70 -13.92
CA ALA A 163 9.62 -5.43 -12.92
C ALA A 163 10.25 -5.22 -11.51
N GLY A 164 11.27 -6.01 -11.15
CA GLY A 164 12.04 -5.84 -9.92
C GLY A 164 12.74 -4.48 -9.81
N VAL A 165 13.35 -4.00 -10.91
CA VAL A 165 13.95 -2.65 -10.97
C VAL A 165 12.91 -1.56 -10.80
N ILE A 166 11.78 -1.67 -11.50
CA ILE A 166 10.69 -0.69 -11.49
C ILE A 166 10.04 -0.61 -10.10
N ALA A 167 9.69 -1.75 -9.50
CA ALA A 167 9.13 -1.79 -8.16
C ALA A 167 10.12 -1.31 -7.10
N GLY A 168 11.41 -1.64 -7.24
CA GLY A 168 12.47 -1.15 -6.38
C GLY A 168 12.62 0.38 -6.44
N GLU A 169 12.58 0.98 -7.63
CA GLU A 169 12.59 2.44 -7.78
C GLU A 169 11.35 3.08 -7.15
N ALA A 170 10.17 2.49 -7.32
CA ALA A 170 8.94 3.00 -6.71
C ALA A 170 8.99 2.96 -5.17
N ILE A 171 9.52 1.88 -4.59
CA ILE A 171 9.78 1.78 -3.15
C ILE A 171 10.77 2.86 -2.70
N TRP A 172 11.84 3.10 -3.47
CA TRP A 172 12.81 4.14 -3.16
C TRP A 172 12.17 5.53 -3.15
N GLN A 173 11.35 5.85 -4.15
CA GLN A 173 10.62 7.13 -4.21
C GLN A 173 9.63 7.27 -3.04
N ALA A 174 8.88 6.23 -2.72
CA ALA A 174 7.99 6.23 -1.56
C ALA A 174 8.75 6.42 -0.22
N ALA A 175 9.97 5.88 -0.11
CA ALA A 175 10.78 5.99 1.09
C ALA A 175 11.45 7.37 1.25
N THR A 176 11.93 7.98 0.16
CA THR A 176 12.83 9.15 0.20
C THR A 176 12.21 10.45 -0.28
N ALA A 177 11.20 10.38 -1.15
CA ALA A 177 10.61 11.55 -1.83
C ALA A 177 9.08 11.48 -1.88
N PRO A 178 8.38 11.40 -0.71
CA PRO A 178 6.92 11.33 -0.69
C PRO A 178 6.27 12.55 -1.36
N VAL A 179 5.27 12.31 -2.21
CA VAL A 179 4.62 13.34 -3.03
C VAL A 179 3.30 13.76 -2.39
N LYS A 180 3.25 14.97 -1.86
CA LYS A 180 2.03 15.55 -1.26
C LYS A 180 0.91 15.68 -2.29
N GLY A 181 -0.33 15.59 -1.83
CA GLY A 181 -1.54 15.75 -2.64
C GLY A 181 -2.74 16.15 -1.78
N LYS A 182 -3.92 16.08 -2.36
CA LYS A 182 -5.18 16.19 -1.61
C LYS A 182 -5.39 14.85 -0.87
N TYR A 183 -5.19 14.85 0.44
CA TYR A 183 -5.26 13.61 1.23
C TYR A 183 -6.69 13.12 1.35
N ALA A 184 -6.88 11.85 1.01
CA ALA A 184 -8.20 11.24 0.90
C ALA A 184 -8.25 9.81 1.46
N VAL A 185 -9.47 9.40 1.82
CA VAL A 185 -9.85 8.00 2.01
C VAL A 185 -10.81 7.63 0.89
N GLY A 186 -10.56 6.51 0.23
CA GLY A 186 -11.37 6.01 -0.87
C GLY A 186 -12.46 5.06 -0.38
N PHE A 187 -13.62 5.09 -1.04
CA PHE A 187 -14.74 4.19 -0.77
C PHE A 187 -15.34 3.65 -2.06
N GLY A 188 -15.60 2.34 -2.10
CA GLY A 188 -16.24 1.67 -3.23
C GLY A 188 -15.25 1.16 -4.29
N GLY A 189 -15.82 0.62 -5.35
CA GLY A 189 -15.04 -0.06 -6.39
C GLY A 189 -14.70 -1.51 -6.04
N GLY A 190 -13.93 -2.16 -6.90
CA GLY A 190 -13.44 -3.52 -6.73
C GLY A 190 -12.14 -3.59 -5.91
N HIS A 191 -11.43 -4.70 -6.10
CA HIS A 191 -10.09 -4.88 -5.55
C HIS A 191 -9.10 -3.89 -6.19
N TYR A 192 -9.08 -3.79 -7.50
CA TYR A 192 -8.36 -2.75 -8.24
C TYR A 192 -9.16 -1.45 -8.24
N CYS A 193 -8.50 -0.35 -7.82
CA CYS A 193 -9.13 0.92 -7.51
C CYS A 193 -9.00 1.91 -8.68
N ASN A 194 -9.57 1.58 -9.85
CA ASN A 194 -9.38 2.35 -11.09
C ASN A 194 -9.78 3.83 -10.97
N LYS A 195 -10.87 4.13 -10.27
CA LYS A 195 -11.36 5.51 -10.06
C LYS A 195 -10.42 6.32 -9.18
N GLN A 196 -9.94 5.70 -8.09
CA GLN A 196 -8.98 6.32 -7.20
C GLN A 196 -7.62 6.51 -7.90
N CYS A 197 -7.18 5.56 -8.74
CA CYS A 197 -5.99 5.73 -9.57
C CYS A 197 -6.10 6.93 -10.52
N ALA A 198 -7.25 7.09 -11.20
CA ALA A 198 -7.50 8.26 -12.06
C ALA A 198 -7.44 9.56 -11.24
N ALA A 199 -8.08 9.60 -10.06
CA ALA A 199 -8.04 10.75 -9.17
C ALA A 199 -6.61 11.10 -8.70
N VAL A 200 -5.74 10.09 -8.47
CA VAL A 200 -4.31 10.34 -8.17
C VAL A 200 -3.60 11.00 -9.35
N ARG A 201 -3.79 10.46 -10.55
CA ARG A 201 -3.07 10.88 -11.77
C ARG A 201 -3.54 12.25 -12.28
N GLU A 202 -4.84 12.49 -12.29
CA GLU A 202 -5.47 13.61 -12.99
C GLU A 202 -5.83 14.77 -12.05
N GLU A 203 -6.22 14.46 -10.79
CA GLU A 203 -6.78 15.45 -9.87
C GLU A 203 -5.87 15.76 -8.68
N GLY A 204 -4.76 15.04 -8.55
CA GLY A 204 -3.76 15.27 -7.50
C GLY A 204 -4.13 14.74 -6.13
N TYR A 205 -5.03 13.75 -6.03
CA TYR A 205 -5.31 13.07 -4.78
C TYR A 205 -4.15 12.20 -4.32
N ALA A 206 -4.07 11.98 -3.01
CA ALA A 206 -3.20 11.02 -2.36
C ALA A 206 -4.06 10.21 -1.38
N PHE A 207 -4.15 8.90 -1.60
CA PHE A 207 -5.03 8.04 -0.82
C PHE A 207 -4.29 7.38 0.34
N GLY A 208 -4.90 7.47 1.53
CA GLY A 208 -4.72 6.53 2.61
C GLY A 208 -5.49 5.24 2.32
N HIS A 209 -6.33 4.80 3.27
CA HIS A 209 -7.14 3.61 3.03
C HIS A 209 -8.11 3.76 1.87
N ILE A 210 -8.36 2.64 1.16
CA ILE A 210 -9.43 2.51 0.18
C ILE A 210 -10.27 1.30 0.60
N LEU A 211 -11.51 1.54 1.03
CA LEU A 211 -12.46 0.51 1.45
C LEU A 211 -13.34 0.13 0.26
N SER A 212 -13.10 -1.06 -0.31
CA SER A 212 -13.83 -1.54 -1.49
C SER A 212 -15.30 -1.84 -1.21
N LYS A 213 -16.06 -2.19 -2.26
CA LYS A 213 -17.46 -2.61 -2.13
C LYS A 213 -17.68 -3.80 -1.17
N TYR A 214 -16.67 -4.65 -1.00
CA TYR A 214 -16.76 -5.83 -0.12
C TYR A 214 -16.78 -5.45 1.37
N PHE A 215 -16.27 -4.29 1.76
CA PHE A 215 -16.41 -3.75 3.11
C PHE A 215 -17.86 -3.61 3.54
N PHE A 216 -18.75 -3.27 2.61
CA PHE A 216 -20.16 -3.01 2.92
C PHE A 216 -20.96 -4.27 3.29
N GLU A 217 -20.42 -5.48 3.04
CA GLU A 217 -21.02 -6.74 3.49
C GLU A 217 -20.95 -6.91 5.02
N ASP A 218 -19.93 -6.29 5.67
CA ASP A 218 -19.73 -6.24 7.12
C ASP A 218 -19.50 -4.79 7.59
N TYR A 219 -20.34 -3.88 7.10
CA TYR A 219 -20.20 -2.43 7.31
C TYR A 219 -20.12 -2.06 8.80
N ASP A 220 -19.09 -1.32 9.14
CA ASP A 220 -18.83 -0.84 10.50
C ASP A 220 -18.40 0.64 10.48
N GLU A 221 -19.16 1.49 11.17
CA GLU A 221 -18.88 2.93 11.24
C GLU A 221 -17.55 3.22 11.94
N GLN A 222 -17.13 2.36 12.86
CA GLN A 222 -15.82 2.49 13.52
C GLN A 222 -14.67 2.29 12.55
N ILE A 223 -14.83 1.42 11.55
CA ILE A 223 -13.83 1.24 10.49
C ILE A 223 -13.77 2.46 9.57
N VAL A 224 -14.92 3.06 9.24
CA VAL A 224 -14.93 4.33 8.50
C VAL A 224 -14.19 5.41 9.29
N GLN A 225 -14.49 5.57 10.55
CA GLN A 225 -13.80 6.53 11.44
C GLN A 225 -12.30 6.23 11.57
N MET A 226 -11.93 4.96 11.76
CA MET A 226 -10.54 4.52 11.87
C MET A 226 -9.76 4.82 10.58
N SER A 227 -10.35 4.58 9.40
CA SER A 227 -9.71 4.87 8.12
C SER A 227 -9.35 6.35 7.96
N LEU A 228 -10.20 7.25 8.43
CA LEU A 228 -9.95 8.68 8.45
C LEU A 228 -8.87 9.06 9.47
N GLN A 229 -8.97 8.54 10.70
CA GLN A 229 -8.04 8.86 11.80
C GLN A 229 -6.62 8.32 11.58
N ARG A 230 -6.50 7.17 10.94
CA ARG A 230 -5.19 6.54 10.64
C ARG A 230 -4.56 7.04 9.34
N THR A 231 -5.21 7.96 8.63
CA THR A 231 -4.62 8.70 7.50
C THR A 231 -3.81 9.88 8.04
N ILE A 232 -2.48 9.72 8.15
CA ILE A 232 -1.61 10.75 8.73
C ILE A 232 -1.32 11.89 7.74
N GLY A 233 -0.75 13.00 8.26
CA GLY A 233 -0.38 14.16 7.44
C GLY A 233 -1.50 15.17 7.22
N THR A 234 -2.73 14.84 7.61
CA THR A 234 -3.88 15.75 7.64
C THR A 234 -4.78 15.44 8.83
N LYS A 235 -5.53 16.44 9.30
CA LYS A 235 -6.58 16.23 10.31
C LYS A 235 -7.94 15.90 9.69
N ASN A 236 -8.14 16.31 8.43
CA ASN A 236 -9.41 16.20 7.74
C ASN A 236 -9.17 15.64 6.32
N PRO A 237 -8.97 14.32 6.17
CA PRO A 237 -8.93 13.72 4.83
C PRO A 237 -10.30 13.81 4.17
N VAL A 238 -10.32 13.98 2.85
CA VAL A 238 -11.54 13.99 2.05
C VAL A 238 -12.01 12.55 1.82
N ALA A 239 -13.31 12.31 1.83
CA ALA A 239 -13.90 11.04 1.42
C ALA A 239 -14.18 11.04 -0.10
N VAL A 240 -13.42 10.26 -0.85
CA VAL A 240 -13.62 10.10 -2.31
C VAL A 240 -14.39 8.80 -2.57
N ILE A 241 -15.61 8.93 -3.07
CA ILE A 241 -16.54 7.81 -3.26
C ILE A 241 -16.65 7.45 -4.75
N ASP A 242 -16.30 6.20 -5.10
CA ASP A 242 -16.76 5.61 -6.36
C ASP A 242 -18.28 5.41 -6.29
N TRP A 243 -18.98 6.43 -6.80
CA TRP A 243 -20.43 6.56 -6.61
C TRP A 243 -21.23 5.41 -7.18
N LYS A 244 -20.79 4.84 -8.30
CA LYS A 244 -21.41 3.70 -8.96
C LYS A 244 -20.91 2.36 -8.43
N GLY A 245 -19.78 2.36 -7.75
CA GLY A 245 -19.13 1.17 -7.18
C GLY A 245 -19.73 0.72 -5.84
N ILE A 246 -20.75 1.43 -5.30
CA ILE A 246 -21.45 1.08 -4.06
C ILE A 246 -22.96 1.02 -4.31
N ARG A 247 -23.65 0.01 -3.79
CA ARG A 247 -25.11 -0.12 -3.89
C ARG A 247 -25.81 1.03 -3.18
N GLY A 248 -27.00 1.41 -3.66
CA GLY A 248 -27.74 2.58 -3.18
C GLY A 248 -27.98 2.63 -1.66
N PRO A 249 -28.48 1.56 -1.01
CA PRO A 249 -28.69 1.54 0.45
C PRO A 249 -27.37 1.70 1.23
N GLU A 250 -26.33 0.99 0.85
CA GLU A 250 -25.00 1.01 1.47
C GLU A 250 -24.36 2.40 1.34
N ARG A 251 -24.47 3.01 0.17
CA ARG A 251 -23.98 4.36 -0.10
C ARG A 251 -24.71 5.41 0.76
N ARG A 252 -26.02 5.30 0.96
CA ARG A 252 -26.75 6.22 1.84
C ARG A 252 -26.22 6.13 3.26
N ARG A 253 -26.05 4.92 3.80
CA ARG A 253 -25.49 4.70 5.14
C ARG A 253 -24.09 5.30 5.28
N LEU A 254 -23.21 5.10 4.27
CA LEU A 254 -21.87 5.72 4.27
C LEU A 254 -21.95 7.24 4.28
N VAL A 255 -22.79 7.85 3.44
CA VAL A 255 -22.96 9.30 3.36
C VAL A 255 -23.47 9.87 4.69
N GLU A 256 -24.42 9.19 5.36
CA GLU A 256 -24.90 9.57 6.69
C GLU A 256 -23.79 9.55 7.72
N THR A 257 -22.97 8.47 7.75
CA THR A 257 -21.81 8.36 8.65
C THR A 257 -20.79 9.47 8.39
N LEU A 258 -20.41 9.71 7.14
CA LEU A 258 -19.45 10.76 6.77
C LEU A 258 -19.97 12.16 7.10
N THR A 259 -21.27 12.41 6.91
CA THR A 259 -21.92 13.67 7.28
C THR A 259 -21.88 13.89 8.78
N THR A 260 -22.20 12.86 9.59
CA THR A 260 -22.10 12.92 11.05
C THR A 260 -20.66 13.19 11.53
N LEU A 261 -19.67 12.67 10.82
CA LEU A 261 -18.26 12.92 11.09
C LEU A 261 -17.75 14.25 10.52
N ASN A 262 -18.60 15.03 9.87
CA ASN A 262 -18.26 16.32 9.23
C ASN A 262 -17.12 16.19 8.21
N VAL A 263 -17.13 15.14 7.38
CA VAL A 263 -16.13 14.86 6.36
C VAL A 263 -16.59 15.39 5.00
N GLU A 264 -15.71 16.08 4.28
CA GLU A 264 -15.96 16.51 2.90
C GLU A 264 -16.09 15.28 1.99
N ILE A 265 -17.13 15.25 1.16
CA ILE A 265 -17.46 14.13 0.25
C ILE A 265 -17.26 14.56 -1.20
N VAL A 266 -16.42 13.83 -1.91
CA VAL A 266 -16.20 13.96 -3.37
C VAL A 266 -16.68 12.68 -4.07
N ARG A 267 -17.30 12.84 -5.24
CA ARG A 267 -17.83 11.72 -6.06
C ARG A 267 -16.99 11.57 -7.32
N VAL A 268 -16.61 10.32 -7.60
CA VAL A 268 -15.90 9.93 -8.82
C VAL A 268 -16.60 8.83 -9.59
#